data_272bf7291cfba4c944bc19ea31e5d322
#
_entry.id   272bf7291cfba4c944bc19ea31e5d322
#
_cell.length_a   1.000
_cell.length_b   1.000
_cell.length_c   1.000
_cell.angle_alpha   90.00
_cell.angle_beta   90.00
_cell.angle_gamma   90.00
#
_symmetry.space_group_name_H-M   'P 1'
#
loop_
_entity.id
_entity.type
_entity.pdbx_description
1 polymer ?
#
loop_
_entity_poly.entity_id
_entity_poly.type
_entity_poly.pdbx_seq_one_letter_code
_entity_poly.pdbx_strand_id
1 'polypeptide(L)'
;GMDVGQSITMEQCLYGILVYSANEVCNAVGEHIAGSISGFVDMMNAKAAELGCTDSHFVTTNGLHDENHYTSPYDLATIARAFFSNETLTRIAGTSHYTIEPTATQPDLIDLYTHNKLTNNTYPYEGYIGGKTGYTSQAHQTLVSCAERNGMKLICVVMKEDAPAQFTDTIALFDYGFNNFSRVNVAQNETNYTVNNSDFFESNSNIFGATETIMSINPNDYVIVPNTITFSDLTSSLSYEDDASDPLAVASINYSYHDVSVGQAKVELNAQKDTYDFTSPVVESDSVSQNNAPGDKIIFIKQFFF
;
A
#
# COMPACT_ATOMS: atom_id res chain seq x y z
N GLY A 1 11.39 12.20 -24.04
CA GLY A 1 9.97 12.48 -24.08
C GLY A 1 9.24 11.52 -24.99
N MET A 2 7.92 11.49 -24.92
CA MET A 2 7.08 10.74 -25.87
C MET A 2 6.72 11.61 -27.06
N ASP A 3 6.79 11.04 -28.27
CA ASP A 3 6.38 11.70 -29.48
C ASP A 3 4.95 11.31 -29.94
N VAL A 4 4.34 12.13 -30.74
CA VAL A 4 2.99 11.87 -31.29
C VAL A 4 3.01 10.58 -32.11
N GLY A 5 2.10 9.65 -31.78
CA GLY A 5 1.97 8.37 -32.48
C GLY A 5 2.80 7.23 -31.86
N GLN A 6 3.61 7.48 -30.84
CA GLN A 6 4.28 6.43 -30.07
C GLN A 6 3.28 5.67 -29.19
N SER A 7 3.54 4.38 -29.04
CA SER A 7 2.73 3.49 -28.20
C SER A 7 3.66 2.72 -27.25
N ILE A 8 3.42 2.87 -25.94
CA ILE A 8 4.11 2.11 -24.89
C ILE A 8 3.07 1.49 -23.94
N THR A 9 3.47 0.45 -23.23
CA THR A 9 2.56 -0.22 -22.28
C THR A 9 2.32 0.63 -21.05
N MET A 10 1.22 0.37 -20.32
CA MET A 10 0.93 1.03 -19.05
C MET A 10 2.06 0.81 -18.02
N GLU A 11 2.64 -0.39 -17.98
CA GLU A 11 3.78 -0.67 -17.10
C GLU A 11 5.00 0.19 -17.45
N GLN A 12 5.32 0.36 -18.73
CA GLN A 12 6.38 1.25 -19.19
C GLN A 12 6.08 2.72 -18.84
N CYS A 13 4.81 3.15 -18.92
CA CYS A 13 4.40 4.47 -18.43
C CYS A 13 4.69 4.63 -16.92
N LEU A 14 4.36 3.63 -16.11
CA LEU A 14 4.63 3.66 -14.67
C LEU A 14 6.14 3.76 -14.36
N TYR A 15 7.00 3.05 -15.09
CA TYR A 15 8.44 3.23 -14.99
C TYR A 15 8.87 4.65 -15.40
N GLY A 16 8.31 5.18 -16.48
CA GLY A 16 8.57 6.57 -16.89
C GLY A 16 8.22 7.58 -15.81
N ILE A 17 7.07 7.42 -15.16
CA ILE A 17 6.57 8.31 -14.11
C ILE A 17 7.38 8.17 -12.82
N LEU A 18 7.57 6.95 -12.33
CA LEU A 18 8.12 6.71 -10.99
C LEU A 18 9.66 6.74 -10.97
N VAL A 19 10.32 6.22 -12.00
CA VAL A 19 11.78 6.18 -12.08
C VAL A 19 12.35 7.47 -12.65
N TYR A 20 11.88 7.88 -13.84
CA TYR A 20 12.42 9.05 -14.56
C TYR A 20 11.72 10.37 -14.24
N SER A 21 10.51 10.32 -13.66
CA SER A 21 9.67 11.51 -13.40
C SER A 21 9.21 12.23 -14.68
N ALA A 22 8.76 11.45 -15.67
CA ALA A 22 8.32 11.96 -16.98
C ALA A 22 6.96 12.65 -16.88
N ASN A 23 6.96 13.98 -16.92
CA ASN A 23 5.75 14.80 -16.75
C ASN A 23 4.71 14.59 -17.85
N GLU A 24 5.17 14.46 -19.10
CA GLU A 24 4.32 14.22 -20.27
C GLU A 24 3.61 12.87 -20.18
N VAL A 25 4.27 11.87 -19.61
CA VAL A 25 3.68 10.54 -19.42
C VAL A 25 2.56 10.58 -18.39
N CYS A 26 2.69 11.39 -17.32
CA CYS A 26 1.59 11.60 -16.36
C CYS A 26 0.33 12.14 -17.06
N ASN A 27 0.49 13.13 -17.95
CA ASN A 27 -0.61 13.70 -18.70
C ASN A 27 -1.23 12.66 -19.64
N ALA A 28 -0.40 11.95 -20.42
CA ALA A 28 -0.87 10.92 -21.35
C ALA A 28 -1.66 9.80 -20.67
N VAL A 29 -1.17 9.36 -19.51
CA VAL A 29 -1.87 8.36 -18.70
C VAL A 29 -3.18 8.92 -18.15
N GLY A 30 -3.19 10.16 -17.64
CA GLY A 30 -4.41 10.81 -17.15
C GLY A 30 -5.47 10.94 -18.25
N GLU A 31 -5.10 11.38 -19.45
CA GLU A 31 -6.01 11.46 -20.60
C GLU A 31 -6.52 10.08 -21.03
N HIS A 32 -5.64 9.07 -21.04
CA HIS A 32 -6.03 7.71 -21.41
C HIS A 32 -7.06 7.10 -20.45
N ILE A 33 -6.94 7.35 -19.15
CA ILE A 33 -7.82 6.74 -18.14
C ILE A 33 -9.14 7.50 -18.03
N ALA A 34 -9.10 8.82 -17.96
CA ALA A 34 -10.25 9.66 -17.65
C ALA A 34 -10.81 10.44 -18.86
N GLY A 35 -10.20 10.30 -20.05
CA GLY A 35 -10.58 11.03 -21.25
C GLY A 35 -10.13 12.49 -21.27
N SER A 36 -9.59 13.03 -20.16
CA SER A 36 -9.02 14.36 -20.05
C SER A 36 -8.14 14.49 -18.80
N ILE A 37 -7.22 15.47 -18.83
CA ILE A 37 -6.38 15.81 -17.66
C ILE A 37 -7.28 16.23 -16.48
N SER A 38 -8.30 17.08 -16.69
CA SER A 38 -9.20 17.51 -15.63
C SER A 38 -9.98 16.34 -15.03
N GLY A 39 -10.50 15.43 -15.86
CA GLY A 39 -11.19 14.24 -15.36
C GLY A 39 -10.30 13.34 -14.50
N PHE A 40 -9.01 13.22 -14.85
CA PHE A 40 -8.08 12.47 -14.01
C PHE A 40 -7.75 13.19 -12.71
N VAL A 41 -7.61 14.52 -12.74
CA VAL A 41 -7.43 15.34 -11.52
C VAL A 41 -8.63 15.20 -10.57
N ASP A 42 -9.86 15.16 -11.11
CA ASP A 42 -11.05 14.90 -10.29
C ASP A 42 -10.97 13.52 -9.62
N MET A 43 -10.49 12.49 -10.33
CA MET A 43 -10.26 11.16 -9.77
C MET A 43 -9.17 11.19 -8.68
N MET A 44 -8.07 11.95 -8.85
CA MET A 44 -7.02 12.11 -7.85
C MET A 44 -7.58 12.73 -6.56
N ASN A 45 -8.35 13.80 -6.67
CA ASN A 45 -8.98 14.47 -5.52
C ASN A 45 -10.01 13.57 -4.83
N ALA A 46 -10.82 12.84 -5.59
CA ALA A 46 -11.77 11.87 -5.03
C ALA A 46 -11.06 10.77 -4.24
N LYS A 47 -9.91 10.28 -4.75
CA LYS A 47 -9.13 9.26 -4.06
C LYS A 47 -8.45 9.80 -2.81
N ALA A 48 -7.92 11.01 -2.84
CA ALA A 48 -7.37 11.66 -1.65
C ALA A 48 -8.44 11.78 -0.55
N ALA A 49 -9.65 12.21 -0.89
CA ALA A 49 -10.78 12.28 0.03
C ALA A 49 -11.18 10.90 0.58
N GLU A 50 -11.22 9.86 -0.25
CA GLU A 50 -11.48 8.46 0.16
C GLU A 50 -10.44 7.97 1.16
N LEU A 51 -9.17 8.36 1.00
CA LEU A 51 -8.08 8.03 1.92
C LEU A 51 -8.11 8.86 3.21
N GLY A 52 -9.00 9.84 3.34
CA GLY A 52 -9.11 10.72 4.50
C GLY A 52 -8.15 11.90 4.47
N CYS A 53 -7.59 12.26 3.31
CA CYS A 53 -6.74 13.46 3.16
C CYS A 53 -7.62 14.72 3.20
N THR A 54 -7.36 15.61 4.14
CA THR A 54 -8.14 16.83 4.35
C THR A 54 -7.40 18.12 3.95
N ASP A 55 -6.07 18.03 3.81
CA ASP A 55 -5.17 19.15 3.55
C ASP A 55 -4.48 19.02 2.18
N SER A 56 -5.16 18.38 1.21
CA SER A 56 -4.63 18.16 -0.13
C SER A 56 -5.64 18.57 -1.20
N HIS A 57 -5.13 19.21 -2.24
CA HIS A 57 -5.89 19.51 -3.45
C HIS A 57 -4.97 19.42 -4.67
N PHE A 58 -5.33 18.61 -5.64
CA PHE A 58 -4.58 18.40 -6.86
C PHE A 58 -5.22 19.16 -8.03
N VAL A 59 -4.38 19.76 -8.88
CA VAL A 59 -4.80 20.51 -10.09
C VAL A 59 -4.07 20.01 -11.33
N THR A 60 -2.91 19.36 -11.15
CA THR A 60 -2.11 18.79 -12.22
C THR A 60 -1.87 17.31 -11.98
N THR A 61 -1.70 16.54 -13.05
CA THR A 61 -1.40 15.09 -12.99
C THR A 61 0.06 14.80 -12.64
N ASN A 62 0.95 15.78 -12.86
CA ASN A 62 2.40 15.63 -12.80
C ASN A 62 3.07 16.39 -11.64
N GLY A 63 2.29 17.14 -10.85
CA GLY A 63 2.81 17.89 -9.71
C GLY A 63 3.54 19.19 -10.06
N LEU A 64 3.44 19.67 -11.30
CA LEU A 64 3.92 21.03 -11.65
C LEU A 64 3.11 22.08 -10.88
N HIS A 65 3.79 23.16 -10.53
CA HIS A 65 3.24 24.17 -9.64
C HIS A 65 1.98 24.85 -10.18
N ASP A 66 0.99 24.92 -9.32
CA ASP A 66 -0.19 25.77 -9.40
C ASP A 66 -0.50 26.24 -7.95
N GLU A 67 -1.04 27.45 -7.78
CA GLU A 67 -1.34 28.00 -6.45
C GLU A 67 -2.38 27.16 -5.67
N ASN A 68 -3.24 26.45 -6.40
CA ASN A 68 -4.25 25.57 -5.83
C ASN A 68 -3.79 24.10 -5.73
N HIS A 69 -2.53 23.79 -6.10
CA HIS A 69 -1.96 22.44 -6.01
C HIS A 69 -1.13 22.32 -4.75
N TYR A 70 -1.70 21.73 -3.71
CA TYR A 70 -1.07 21.63 -2.39
C TYR A 70 -1.37 20.32 -1.69
N THR A 71 -0.54 19.98 -0.73
CA THR A 71 -0.70 18.83 0.17
C THR A 71 0.02 19.09 1.49
N SER A 72 -0.23 18.25 2.49
CA SER A 72 0.50 18.23 3.75
C SER A 72 1.41 17.00 3.85
N PRO A 73 2.45 17.01 4.73
CA PRO A 73 3.25 15.81 4.98
C PRO A 73 2.41 14.63 5.49
N TYR A 74 1.38 14.90 6.28
CA TYR A 74 0.47 13.88 6.80
C TYR A 74 -0.36 13.21 5.69
N ASP A 75 -0.98 14.01 4.84
CA ASP A 75 -1.77 13.49 3.71
C ASP A 75 -0.88 12.72 2.73
N LEU A 76 0.32 13.24 2.45
CA LEU A 76 1.26 12.56 1.57
C LEU A 76 1.74 11.23 2.18
N ALA A 77 1.91 11.14 3.49
CA ALA A 77 2.20 9.88 4.18
C ALA A 77 1.02 8.90 4.09
N THR A 78 -0.21 9.40 4.18
CA THR A 78 -1.44 8.61 4.02
C THR A 78 -1.56 8.04 2.60
N ILE A 79 -1.32 8.86 1.58
CA ILE A 79 -1.28 8.44 0.17
C ILE A 79 -0.15 7.44 -0.06
N ALA A 80 1.03 7.70 0.49
CA ALA A 80 2.19 6.80 0.37
C ALA A 80 1.93 5.44 1.03
N ARG A 81 1.21 5.38 2.15
CA ARG A 81 0.81 4.12 2.78
C ARG A 81 -0.04 3.28 1.83
N ALA A 82 -1.04 3.88 1.18
CA ALA A 82 -1.85 3.21 0.18
C ALA A 82 -1.03 2.81 -1.06
N PHE A 83 -0.09 3.65 -1.50
CA PHE A 83 0.80 3.35 -2.62
C PHE A 83 1.71 2.14 -2.33
N PHE A 84 2.39 2.12 -1.18
CA PHE A 84 3.33 1.06 -0.80
C PHE A 84 2.65 -0.23 -0.28
N SER A 85 1.31 -0.27 -0.19
CA SER A 85 0.57 -1.52 -0.04
C SER A 85 0.42 -2.30 -1.35
N ASN A 86 0.64 -1.64 -2.50
CA ASN A 86 0.63 -2.27 -3.82
C ASN A 86 2.05 -2.76 -4.19
N GLU A 87 2.21 -4.07 -4.34
CA GLU A 87 3.51 -4.70 -4.61
C GLU A 87 4.13 -4.25 -5.95
N THR A 88 3.30 -4.06 -6.99
CA THR A 88 3.78 -3.61 -8.31
C THR A 88 4.30 -2.18 -8.25
N LEU A 89 3.56 -1.27 -7.63
CA LEU A 89 4.00 0.12 -7.46
C LEU A 89 5.25 0.21 -6.59
N THR A 90 5.30 -0.57 -5.52
CA THR A 90 6.45 -0.67 -4.62
C THR A 90 7.70 -1.12 -5.37
N ARG A 91 7.60 -2.18 -6.18
CA ARG A 91 8.69 -2.69 -7.00
C ARG A 91 9.21 -1.64 -7.99
N ILE A 92 8.30 -0.94 -8.67
CA ILE A 92 8.68 0.10 -9.64
C ILE A 92 9.35 1.30 -8.94
N ALA A 93 8.82 1.77 -7.81
CA ALA A 93 9.39 2.88 -7.04
C ALA A 93 10.80 2.57 -6.46
N GLY A 94 11.11 1.28 -6.26
CA GLY A 94 12.42 0.80 -5.84
C GLY A 94 13.42 0.52 -6.98
N THR A 95 13.01 0.75 -8.25
CA THR A 95 13.85 0.47 -9.41
C THR A 95 14.82 1.64 -9.68
N SER A 96 16.11 1.33 -9.76
CA SER A 96 17.16 2.34 -10.05
C SER A 96 17.32 2.64 -11.53
N HIS A 97 17.09 1.66 -12.39
CA HIS A 97 17.24 1.75 -13.84
C HIS A 97 16.23 0.83 -14.54
N TYR A 98 15.62 1.32 -15.61
CA TYR A 98 14.72 0.54 -16.46
C TYR A 98 14.93 0.95 -17.93
N THR A 99 14.97 -0.03 -18.83
CA THR A 99 15.12 0.19 -20.28
C THR A 99 13.81 -0.14 -20.99
N ILE A 100 13.34 0.80 -21.79
CA ILE A 100 12.24 0.56 -22.74
C ILE A 100 12.86 0.17 -24.07
N GLU A 101 12.63 -1.06 -24.50
CA GLU A 101 13.11 -1.59 -25.75
C GLU A 101 12.36 -0.95 -26.94
N PRO A 102 13.03 -0.79 -28.09
CA PRO A 102 12.40 -0.27 -29.30
C PRO A 102 11.17 -1.08 -29.74
N THR A 103 10.16 -0.35 -30.22
CA THR A 103 8.94 -0.92 -30.82
C THR A 103 8.72 -0.40 -32.24
N ALA A 104 7.71 -0.89 -32.94
CA ALA A 104 7.38 -0.41 -34.27
C ALA A 104 6.95 1.06 -34.30
N THR A 105 6.41 1.58 -33.18
CA THR A 105 5.93 2.97 -33.05
C THR A 105 6.85 3.85 -32.22
N GLN A 106 7.79 3.25 -31.50
CA GLN A 106 8.80 3.91 -30.68
C GLN A 106 10.15 3.23 -30.96
N PRO A 107 10.95 3.72 -31.92
CA PRO A 107 12.13 3.02 -32.44
C PRO A 107 13.40 3.21 -31.59
N ASP A 108 13.38 4.09 -30.60
CA ASP A 108 14.55 4.40 -29.77
C ASP A 108 14.65 3.48 -28.55
N LEU A 109 15.88 3.15 -28.17
CA LEU A 109 16.15 2.58 -26.86
C LEU A 109 16.08 3.71 -25.81
N ILE A 110 15.20 3.58 -24.82
CA ILE A 110 15.03 4.61 -23.79
C ILE A 110 15.49 4.06 -22.43
N ASP A 111 16.59 4.61 -21.93
CA ASP A 111 17.10 4.30 -20.60
C ASP A 111 16.56 5.29 -19.55
N LEU A 112 15.87 4.76 -18.54
CA LEU A 112 15.27 5.50 -17.45
C LEU A 112 16.11 5.30 -16.19
N TYR A 113 16.73 6.36 -15.68
CA TYR A 113 17.50 6.34 -14.43
C TYR A 113 16.78 7.14 -13.36
N THR A 114 16.74 6.59 -12.14
CA THR A 114 16.09 7.28 -11.02
C THR A 114 16.88 8.50 -10.55
N HIS A 115 16.17 9.55 -10.20
CA HIS A 115 16.72 10.73 -9.51
C HIS A 115 16.84 10.53 -7.99
N ASN A 116 16.25 9.45 -7.46
CA ASN A 116 16.26 9.14 -6.04
C ASN A 116 17.61 8.51 -5.64
N LYS A 117 18.43 9.27 -4.90
CA LYS A 117 19.77 8.87 -4.50
C LYS A 117 19.80 7.79 -3.41
N LEU A 118 18.69 7.53 -2.72
CA LEU A 118 18.54 6.36 -1.85
C LEU A 118 18.33 5.10 -2.69
N THR A 119 17.48 5.17 -3.73
CA THR A 119 17.21 4.03 -4.63
C THR A 119 18.44 3.63 -5.45
N ASN A 120 19.27 4.57 -5.90
CA ASN A 120 20.48 4.27 -6.68
C ASN A 120 21.74 4.05 -5.83
N ASN A 121 21.57 3.92 -4.51
CA ASN A 121 22.67 3.70 -3.54
C ASN A 121 23.75 4.79 -3.47
N THR A 122 23.50 6.00 -3.95
CA THR A 122 24.41 7.14 -3.66
C THR A 122 24.40 7.46 -2.15
N TYR A 123 23.24 7.32 -1.51
CA TYR A 123 23.05 7.35 -0.06
C TYR A 123 22.50 5.99 0.37
N PRO A 124 23.33 4.97 0.61
CA PRO A 124 22.85 3.64 0.95
C PRO A 124 22.13 3.65 2.30
N TYR A 125 20.96 3.00 2.35
CA TYR A 125 20.19 2.85 3.58
C TYR A 125 19.61 1.44 3.68
N GLU A 126 19.94 0.76 4.78
CA GLU A 126 19.47 -0.61 5.00
C GLU A 126 17.96 -0.68 5.13
N GLY A 127 17.34 -1.59 4.39
CA GLY A 127 15.89 -1.76 4.38
C GLY A 127 15.14 -0.74 3.53
N TYR A 128 15.83 0.12 2.76
CA TYR A 128 15.15 1.04 1.85
C TYR A 128 14.39 0.29 0.75
N ILE A 129 13.11 0.59 0.60
CA ILE A 129 12.22 -0.06 -0.37
C ILE A 129 12.11 0.76 -1.64
N GLY A 130 11.88 2.06 -1.52
CA GLY A 130 11.68 2.94 -2.65
C GLY A 130 11.11 4.29 -2.26
N GLY A 131 10.91 5.14 -3.25
CA GLY A 131 10.36 6.47 -3.01
C GLY A 131 10.28 7.31 -4.27
N LYS A 132 9.74 8.53 -4.11
CA LYS A 132 9.59 9.50 -5.21
C LYS A 132 10.11 10.86 -4.80
N THR A 133 11.03 11.41 -5.58
CA THR A 133 11.52 12.78 -5.45
C THR A 133 10.60 13.76 -6.18
N GLY A 134 10.54 15.00 -5.70
CA GLY A 134 9.89 16.10 -6.39
C GLY A 134 10.69 17.39 -6.25
N TYR A 135 10.55 18.26 -7.24
CA TYR A 135 11.13 19.60 -7.21
C TYR A 135 10.31 20.58 -8.04
N THR A 136 10.00 21.71 -7.44
CA THR A 136 9.63 22.96 -8.12
C THR A 136 10.34 24.12 -7.43
N SER A 137 10.42 25.28 -8.08
CA SER A 137 11.04 26.46 -7.45
C SER A 137 10.30 26.93 -6.19
N GLN A 138 9.02 26.62 -6.05
CA GLN A 138 8.17 26.96 -4.91
C GLN A 138 8.20 25.90 -3.80
N ALA A 139 8.15 24.62 -4.18
CA ALA A 139 8.16 23.50 -3.24
C ALA A 139 9.56 23.11 -2.75
N HIS A 140 10.63 23.56 -3.43
CA HIS A 140 12.00 23.08 -3.25
C HIS A 140 12.09 21.55 -3.39
N GLN A 141 13.07 20.91 -2.75
CA GLN A 141 13.20 19.45 -2.77
C GLN A 141 12.15 18.81 -1.88
N THR A 142 11.51 17.78 -2.41
CA THR A 142 10.57 16.92 -1.67
C THR A 142 10.95 15.46 -1.88
N LEU A 143 10.70 14.63 -0.86
CA LEU A 143 10.94 13.20 -0.95
C LEU A 143 9.92 12.45 -0.10
N VAL A 144 9.22 11.51 -0.73
CA VAL A 144 8.42 10.49 -0.05
C VAL A 144 9.15 9.17 -0.16
N SER A 145 9.33 8.47 0.95
CA SER A 145 10.14 7.26 1.02
C SER A 145 9.51 6.20 1.90
N CYS A 146 9.81 4.94 1.58
CA CYS A 146 9.43 3.78 2.37
C CYS A 146 10.67 2.95 2.70
N ALA A 147 10.78 2.49 3.94
CA ALA A 147 11.80 1.55 4.38
C ALA A 147 11.18 0.51 5.31
N GLU A 148 11.79 -0.68 5.39
CA GLU A 148 11.33 -1.77 6.26
C GLU A 148 12.52 -2.44 6.96
N ARG A 149 12.41 -2.61 8.28
CA ARG A 149 13.33 -3.41 9.09
C ARG A 149 12.56 -4.26 10.09
N ASN A 150 12.91 -5.51 10.23
CA ASN A 150 12.30 -6.44 11.19
C ASN A 150 10.76 -6.51 11.08
N GLY A 151 10.21 -6.40 9.86
CA GLY A 151 8.77 -6.39 9.60
C GLY A 151 8.05 -5.09 9.99
N MET A 152 8.76 -4.07 10.45
CA MET A 152 8.22 -2.72 10.64
C MET A 152 8.49 -1.88 9.40
N LYS A 153 7.43 -1.45 8.74
CA LYS A 153 7.48 -0.58 7.55
C LYS A 153 7.21 0.87 7.96
N LEU A 154 8.09 1.77 7.57
CA LEU A 154 7.97 3.21 7.85
C LEU A 154 7.83 3.99 6.55
N ILE A 155 6.99 5.01 6.58
CA ILE A 155 6.87 6.04 5.56
C ILE A 155 7.51 7.32 6.10
N CYS A 156 8.36 7.94 5.29
CA CYS A 156 8.96 9.23 5.59
C CYS A 156 8.61 10.24 4.50
N VAL A 157 8.19 11.43 4.91
CA VAL A 157 7.89 12.56 4.01
C VAL A 157 8.72 13.76 4.42
N VAL A 158 9.55 14.22 3.50
CA VAL A 158 10.37 15.42 3.65
C VAL A 158 9.93 16.43 2.58
N MET A 159 9.65 17.65 3.00
CA MET A 159 9.16 18.70 2.10
C MET A 159 9.91 20.02 2.33
N LYS A 160 10.09 20.77 1.23
CA LYS A 160 10.68 22.12 1.21
C LYS A 160 12.12 22.17 1.72
N GLU A 161 12.92 21.20 1.31
CA GLU A 161 14.34 21.13 1.66
C GLU A 161 15.25 21.69 0.55
N ASP A 162 16.47 22.04 0.93
CA ASP A 162 17.54 22.34 0.01
C ASP A 162 18.35 21.07 -0.29
N ALA A 163 18.74 20.89 -1.56
CA ALA A 163 19.54 19.72 -1.94
C ALA A 163 20.94 19.73 -1.27
N PRO A 164 21.41 18.61 -0.73
CA PRO A 164 20.84 17.26 -0.76
C PRO A 164 20.12 16.85 0.54
N ALA A 165 19.70 17.81 1.37
CA ALA A 165 19.17 17.55 2.72
C ALA A 165 17.96 16.59 2.71
N GLN A 166 17.12 16.59 1.66
CA GLN A 166 16.00 15.66 1.56
C GLN A 166 16.41 14.18 1.74
N PHE A 167 17.64 13.79 1.39
CA PHE A 167 18.13 12.42 1.57
C PHE A 167 18.66 12.17 2.98
N THR A 168 19.47 13.13 3.52
CA THR A 168 20.06 13.00 4.86
C THR A 168 19.00 13.06 5.95
N ASP A 169 17.99 13.92 5.79
CA ASP A 169 16.89 14.08 6.73
C ASP A 169 15.96 12.87 6.70
N THR A 170 15.71 12.32 5.50
CA THR A 170 14.99 11.04 5.36
C THR A 170 15.71 9.92 6.13
N ILE A 171 17.03 9.80 6.01
CA ILE A 171 17.83 8.82 6.76
C ILE A 171 17.68 9.05 8.27
N ALA A 172 17.87 10.28 8.73
CA ALA A 172 17.77 10.63 10.15
C ALA A 172 16.37 10.32 10.73
N LEU A 173 15.31 10.60 9.97
CA LEU A 173 13.92 10.30 10.36
C LEU A 173 13.65 8.79 10.40
N PHE A 174 14.16 8.02 9.44
CA PHE A 174 14.06 6.56 9.49
C PHE A 174 14.82 5.98 10.67
N ASP A 175 16.05 6.46 10.93
CA ASP A 175 16.82 6.04 12.10
C ASP A 175 16.11 6.38 13.41
N TYR A 176 15.49 7.56 13.50
CA TYR A 176 14.65 7.90 14.65
C TYR A 176 13.48 6.92 14.80
N GLY A 177 12.76 6.62 13.71
CA GLY A 177 11.63 5.70 13.75
C GLY A 177 12.05 4.28 14.17
N PHE A 178 13.05 3.70 13.52
CA PHE A 178 13.49 2.33 13.81
C PHE A 178 14.19 2.17 15.17
N ASN A 179 14.82 3.23 15.69
CA ASN A 179 15.51 3.17 16.99
C ASN A 179 14.57 3.44 18.17
N ASN A 180 13.45 4.14 17.97
CA ASN A 180 12.58 4.56 19.06
C ASN A 180 11.22 3.86 19.11
N PHE A 181 10.87 3.07 18.09
CA PHE A 181 9.62 2.35 18.02
C PHE A 181 9.84 0.85 17.76
N SER A 182 8.93 0.04 18.26
CA SER A 182 8.94 -1.41 18.08
C SER A 182 7.59 -1.92 17.60
N ARG A 183 7.67 -2.99 16.81
CA ARG A 183 6.53 -3.80 16.41
C ARG A 183 6.21 -4.81 17.51
N VAL A 184 5.00 -4.78 18.06
CA VAL A 184 4.55 -5.72 19.07
C VAL A 184 3.40 -6.54 18.50
N ASN A 185 3.54 -7.87 18.50
CA ASN A 185 2.50 -8.79 18.03
C ASN A 185 1.33 -8.80 19.00
N VAL A 186 0.12 -8.57 18.50
CA VAL A 186 -1.08 -8.48 19.34
C VAL A 186 -1.47 -9.83 19.89
N ALA A 187 -1.56 -10.86 19.06
CA ALA A 187 -2.02 -12.18 19.47
C ALA A 187 -1.18 -12.81 20.61
N GLN A 188 0.11 -12.42 20.70
CA GLN A 188 1.03 -12.90 21.74
C GLN A 188 0.95 -12.11 23.06
N ASN A 189 0.40 -10.89 23.03
CA ASN A 189 0.44 -9.98 24.17
C ASN A 189 -0.96 -9.59 24.68
N GLU A 190 -2.02 -9.84 23.91
CA GLU A 190 -3.39 -9.55 24.32
C GLU A 190 -3.87 -10.51 25.41
N THR A 191 -4.38 -9.95 26.49
CA THR A 191 -4.88 -10.72 27.65
C THR A 191 -6.31 -10.37 28.03
N ASN A 192 -6.83 -9.23 27.59
CA ASN A 192 -8.17 -8.76 27.93
C ASN A 192 -9.24 -9.37 27.02
N TYR A 193 -8.91 -9.60 25.76
CA TYR A 193 -9.80 -10.16 24.75
C TYR A 193 -9.38 -11.59 24.40
N THR A 194 -9.27 -12.44 25.40
CA THR A 194 -9.02 -13.87 25.17
C THR A 194 -10.31 -14.55 24.73
N VAL A 195 -10.28 -15.19 23.58
CA VAL A 195 -11.41 -16.02 23.13
C VAL A 195 -11.40 -17.31 23.96
N ASN A 196 -12.09 -17.32 25.09
CA ASN A 196 -12.30 -18.54 25.89
C ASN A 196 -13.46 -19.33 25.30
N ASN A 197 -13.16 -20.41 24.60
CA ASN A 197 -14.16 -21.33 24.08
C ASN A 197 -14.90 -22.14 25.16
N SER A 198 -14.49 -22.05 26.44
CA SER A 198 -15.05 -22.83 27.53
C SER A 198 -16.52 -22.50 27.80
N ASP A 199 -16.96 -21.28 27.54
CA ASP A 199 -18.30 -20.83 27.93
C ASP A 199 -19.37 -21.02 26.84
N PHE A 200 -18.97 -21.26 25.59
CA PHE A 200 -19.91 -21.42 24.48
C PHE A 200 -20.38 -22.88 24.28
N PHE A 201 -19.63 -23.86 24.73
CA PHE A 201 -19.94 -25.28 24.58
C PHE A 201 -19.65 -26.08 25.86
N GLU A 202 -20.22 -25.71 26.99
CA GLU A 202 -20.39 -26.64 28.09
C GLU A 202 -21.49 -27.68 27.76
N SER A 203 -21.32 -28.44 26.73
CA SER A 203 -22.00 -29.72 26.61
C SER A 203 -20.94 -30.81 26.54
N ASN A 204 -20.96 -31.65 27.57
CA ASN A 204 -20.14 -32.83 27.77
C ASN A 204 -20.33 -33.94 26.71
N SER A 205 -20.48 -33.56 25.45
CA SER A 205 -20.55 -34.53 24.34
C SER A 205 -19.60 -34.10 23.22
N ASN A 206 -18.38 -34.58 23.30
CA ASN A 206 -17.42 -34.64 22.20
C ASN A 206 -17.99 -35.44 21.03
N ILE A 207 -18.97 -34.92 20.31
CA ILE A 207 -19.53 -35.58 19.14
C ILE A 207 -18.63 -35.41 17.92
N PHE A 208 -17.71 -34.42 17.92
CA PHE A 208 -16.83 -34.09 16.78
C PHE A 208 -15.33 -33.94 17.11
N GLY A 209 -14.86 -34.38 18.25
CA GLY A 209 -13.49 -34.80 18.47
C GLY A 209 -12.36 -33.74 18.37
N ALA A 210 -12.61 -32.42 18.30
CA ALA A 210 -11.57 -31.41 18.37
C ALA A 210 -12.07 -30.14 19.05
N THR A 211 -11.41 -29.73 20.13
CA THR A 211 -11.58 -28.42 20.77
C THR A 211 -10.69 -27.40 20.07
N GLU A 212 -10.96 -27.07 18.83
CA GLU A 212 -10.30 -25.96 18.19
C GLU A 212 -11.08 -24.66 18.49
N THR A 213 -10.33 -23.59 18.73
CA THR A 213 -10.93 -22.26 18.93
C THR A 213 -11.64 -21.84 17.67
N ILE A 214 -12.93 -21.45 17.78
CA ILE A 214 -13.74 -21.01 16.64
C ILE A 214 -13.27 -19.65 16.13
N MET A 215 -12.71 -18.82 17.00
CA MET A 215 -12.20 -17.48 16.67
C MET A 215 -10.81 -17.30 17.28
N SER A 216 -9.98 -16.52 16.60
CA SER A 216 -8.66 -16.12 17.10
C SER A 216 -8.32 -14.69 16.65
N ILE A 217 -7.44 -14.05 17.40
CA ILE A 217 -6.80 -12.82 16.94
C ILE A 217 -5.84 -13.20 15.82
N ASN A 218 -5.88 -12.45 14.70
CA ASN A 218 -4.97 -12.72 13.59
C ASN A 218 -3.51 -12.71 14.07
N PRO A 219 -2.78 -13.81 13.89
CA PRO A 219 -1.41 -13.96 14.42
C PRO A 219 -0.39 -13.04 13.75
N ASN A 220 -0.74 -12.41 12.62
CA ASN A 220 0.13 -11.49 11.90
C ASN A 220 -0.09 -10.03 12.28
N ASP A 221 -1.15 -9.73 13.04
CA ASP A 221 -1.47 -8.37 13.42
C ASP A 221 -0.56 -7.85 14.54
N TYR A 222 -0.24 -6.58 14.43
CA TYR A 222 0.69 -5.92 15.34
C TYR A 222 0.34 -4.44 15.54
N VAL A 223 0.86 -3.90 16.62
CA VAL A 223 0.86 -2.45 16.90
C VAL A 223 2.28 -1.93 16.89
N ILE A 224 2.44 -0.63 16.59
CA ILE A 224 3.71 0.08 16.66
C ILE A 224 3.69 0.97 17.90
N VAL A 225 4.61 0.74 18.79
CA VAL A 225 4.68 1.45 20.07
C VAL A 225 6.07 2.04 20.32
N PRO A 226 6.18 3.18 21.05
CA PRO A 226 7.47 3.66 21.54
C PRO A 226 8.18 2.61 22.39
N ASN A 227 9.50 2.50 22.27
CA ASN A 227 10.31 1.56 23.06
C ASN A 227 10.28 1.84 24.58
N THR A 228 9.72 2.97 24.99
CA THR A 228 9.60 3.39 26.40
C THR A 228 8.36 2.86 27.10
N ILE A 229 7.46 2.19 26.36
CA ILE A 229 6.21 1.63 26.90
C ILE A 229 6.10 0.14 26.58
N THR A 230 5.18 -0.54 27.27
CA THR A 230 4.85 -1.94 27.08
C THR A 230 3.44 -2.07 26.48
N PHE A 231 3.08 -3.25 25.99
CA PHE A 231 1.74 -3.51 25.45
C PHE A 231 0.63 -3.25 26.49
N SER A 232 0.91 -3.49 27.78
CA SER A 232 -0.05 -3.25 28.88
C SER A 232 -0.34 -1.77 29.17
N ASP A 233 0.45 -0.85 28.62
CA ASP A 233 0.21 0.59 28.76
C ASP A 233 -0.79 1.12 27.71
N LEU A 234 -1.21 0.26 26.78
CA LEU A 234 -2.17 0.61 25.74
C LEU A 234 -3.60 0.53 26.27
N THR A 235 -4.44 1.43 25.78
CA THR A 235 -5.89 1.32 25.89
C THR A 235 -6.42 0.58 24.67
N SER A 236 -7.40 -0.29 24.87
CA SER A 236 -8.00 -1.09 23.80
C SER A 236 -9.51 -0.95 23.77
N SER A 237 -10.11 -1.04 22.58
CA SER A 237 -11.54 -1.05 22.39
C SER A 237 -11.92 -2.04 21.30
N LEU A 238 -12.97 -2.81 21.52
CA LEU A 238 -13.53 -3.74 20.54
C LEU A 238 -14.58 -3.05 19.69
N SER A 239 -14.49 -3.20 18.37
CA SER A 239 -15.52 -2.77 17.42
C SER A 239 -16.00 -3.95 16.59
N TYR A 240 -17.30 -4.01 16.37
CA TYR A 240 -17.97 -5.00 15.49
C TYR A 240 -18.32 -4.27 14.20
N GLU A 241 -17.42 -4.25 13.25
CA GLU A 241 -17.65 -3.68 11.93
C GLU A 241 -17.59 -4.81 10.90
N ASP A 242 -18.55 -4.79 9.98
CA ASP A 242 -18.52 -5.69 8.82
C ASP A 242 -17.41 -5.22 7.86
N ASP A 243 -16.25 -5.86 7.93
CA ASP A 243 -15.22 -5.66 6.91
C ASP A 243 -15.57 -6.46 5.66
N ALA A 244 -16.18 -5.79 4.69
CA ALA A 244 -16.57 -6.41 3.42
C ALA A 244 -15.38 -6.98 2.63
N SER A 245 -14.14 -6.59 2.96
CA SER A 245 -12.92 -7.09 2.32
C SER A 245 -12.38 -8.37 2.97
N ASP A 246 -12.82 -8.68 4.18
CA ASP A 246 -12.40 -9.86 4.94
C ASP A 246 -13.60 -10.56 5.59
N PRO A 247 -14.21 -11.52 4.90
CA PRO A 247 -15.42 -12.19 5.38
C PRO A 247 -15.18 -13.09 6.61
N LEU A 248 -13.93 -13.31 7.01
CA LEU A 248 -13.59 -14.06 8.22
C LEU A 248 -13.43 -13.14 9.44
N ALA A 249 -13.20 -11.85 9.24
CA ALA A 249 -13.11 -10.87 10.32
C ALA A 249 -14.50 -10.62 10.93
N VAL A 250 -14.65 -10.86 12.22
CA VAL A 250 -15.91 -10.68 12.98
C VAL A 250 -15.87 -9.46 13.90
N ALA A 251 -14.66 -9.00 14.22
CA ALA A 251 -14.43 -7.81 15.05
C ALA A 251 -13.01 -7.28 14.83
N SER A 252 -12.80 -6.03 15.25
CA SER A 252 -11.47 -5.41 15.34
C SER A 252 -11.22 -4.91 16.76
N ILE A 253 -10.02 -5.15 17.27
CA ILE A 253 -9.53 -4.57 18.51
C ILE A 253 -8.64 -3.39 18.14
N ASN A 254 -9.06 -2.19 18.50
CA ASN A 254 -8.33 -0.95 18.23
C ASN A 254 -7.48 -0.60 19.45
N TYR A 255 -6.20 -0.28 19.23
CA TYR A 255 -5.27 0.09 20.29
C TYR A 255 -4.85 1.54 20.15
N SER A 256 -4.77 2.22 21.31
CA SER A 256 -4.29 3.60 21.39
C SER A 256 -3.37 3.81 22.60
N TYR A 257 -2.49 4.80 22.46
CA TYR A 257 -1.65 5.31 23.53
C TYR A 257 -1.81 6.83 23.60
N HIS A 258 -2.26 7.37 24.76
CA HIS A 258 -2.60 8.80 24.93
C HIS A 258 -3.49 9.34 23.78
N ASP A 259 -4.58 8.61 23.47
CA ASP A 259 -5.55 8.93 22.42
C ASP A 259 -4.99 8.90 20.97
N VAL A 260 -3.73 8.49 20.78
CA VAL A 260 -3.14 8.26 19.46
C VAL A 260 -3.30 6.80 19.10
N SER A 261 -3.92 6.50 17.95
CA SER A 261 -4.02 5.13 17.44
C SER A 261 -2.63 4.57 17.12
N VAL A 262 -2.33 3.39 17.68
CA VAL A 262 -1.05 2.68 17.45
C VAL A 262 -1.23 1.42 16.60
N GLY A 263 -2.46 1.09 16.24
CA GLY A 263 -2.80 -0.03 15.37
C GLY A 263 -4.08 -0.72 15.78
N GLN A 264 -4.39 -1.78 15.05
CA GLN A 264 -5.55 -2.63 15.32
C GLN A 264 -5.20 -4.09 15.06
N ALA A 265 -5.99 -5.00 15.61
CA ALA A 265 -5.93 -6.42 15.30
C ALA A 265 -7.32 -6.95 14.98
N LYS A 266 -7.40 -7.85 14.00
CA LYS A 266 -8.63 -8.53 13.62
C LYS A 266 -8.87 -9.75 14.48
N VAL A 267 -10.13 -9.95 14.84
CA VAL A 267 -10.63 -11.21 15.40
C VAL A 267 -11.29 -11.96 14.25
N GLU A 268 -10.74 -13.11 13.89
CA GLU A 268 -11.15 -13.88 12.72
C GLU A 268 -11.75 -15.22 13.12
N LEU A 269 -12.73 -15.69 12.32
CA LEU A 269 -13.21 -17.07 12.41
C LEU A 269 -12.11 -18.01 11.92
N ASN A 270 -11.79 -19.03 12.70
CA ASN A 270 -10.95 -20.14 12.27
C ASN A 270 -11.76 -20.99 11.28
N ALA A 271 -11.61 -20.72 9.97
CA ALA A 271 -12.19 -21.58 8.96
C ALA A 271 -11.47 -22.92 9.01
N GLN A 272 -12.11 -23.96 9.60
CA GLN A 272 -11.69 -25.33 9.37
C GLN A 272 -11.82 -25.57 7.85
N LYS A 273 -10.69 -25.84 7.20
CA LYS A 273 -10.68 -26.50 5.88
C LYS A 273 -11.06 -27.97 6.09
N ASP A 274 -12.28 -28.24 6.45
CA ASP A 274 -12.84 -29.57 6.25
C ASP A 274 -12.99 -29.77 4.75
N THR A 275 -11.97 -30.31 4.13
CA THR A 275 -12.09 -30.94 2.82
C THR A 275 -12.93 -32.21 3.00
N TYR A 276 -14.23 -32.04 3.06
CA TYR A 276 -15.13 -33.16 2.80
C TYR A 276 -14.99 -33.48 1.31
N ASP A 277 -14.18 -34.48 1.02
CA ASP A 277 -14.10 -35.08 -0.29
C ASP A 277 -15.38 -35.89 -0.52
N PHE A 278 -16.45 -35.21 -0.96
CA PHE A 278 -17.59 -35.88 -1.53
C PHE A 278 -17.22 -36.32 -2.93
N THR A 279 -16.53 -37.44 -3.03
CA THR A 279 -16.46 -38.19 -4.31
C THR A 279 -17.85 -38.70 -4.65
N SER A 280 -18.67 -37.80 -5.20
CA SER A 280 -19.86 -38.23 -5.94
C SER A 280 -19.39 -39.01 -7.15
N PRO A 281 -19.98 -40.18 -7.43
CA PRO A 281 -19.65 -40.93 -8.64
C PRO A 281 -19.94 -40.04 -9.86
N VAL A 282 -18.91 -39.83 -10.67
CA VAL A 282 -19.00 -39.08 -11.93
C VAL A 282 -19.98 -39.84 -12.84
N VAL A 283 -21.15 -39.26 -13.07
CA VAL A 283 -21.98 -39.63 -14.21
C VAL A 283 -21.40 -38.87 -15.40
N GLU A 284 -20.68 -39.56 -16.27
CA GLU A 284 -20.26 -39.05 -17.57
C GLU A 284 -21.48 -38.60 -18.36
N SER A 285 -21.59 -37.32 -18.66
CA SER A 285 -22.47 -36.77 -19.69
C SER A 285 -21.64 -35.97 -20.69
N ASP A 286 -21.86 -36.33 -21.92
CA ASP A 286 -21.16 -35.95 -23.15
C ASP A 286 -20.88 -34.44 -23.34
N SER A 287 -19.76 -34.21 -23.99
CA SER A 287 -19.23 -33.02 -24.60
C SER A 287 -20.22 -32.01 -25.20
N VAL A 288 -20.11 -30.75 -24.79
CA VAL A 288 -20.39 -29.59 -25.66
C VAL A 288 -19.27 -28.58 -25.51
N SER A 289 -18.53 -28.41 -26.60
CA SER A 289 -17.53 -27.38 -26.77
C SER A 289 -18.20 -26.00 -26.83
N GLN A 290 -17.75 -25.03 -26.00
CA GLN A 290 -18.00 -23.62 -26.28
C GLN A 290 -16.72 -22.79 -26.10
N ASN A 291 -16.46 -22.03 -27.14
CA ASN A 291 -15.39 -21.08 -27.31
C ASN A 291 -15.45 -19.96 -26.27
N ASN A 292 -14.35 -19.72 -25.57
CA ASN A 292 -14.19 -18.52 -24.76
C ASN A 292 -13.50 -17.43 -25.58
N ALA A 293 -14.21 -16.31 -25.75
CA ALA A 293 -13.67 -15.05 -26.22
C ALA A 293 -12.93 -14.30 -25.08
N PRO A 294 -11.88 -13.53 -25.39
CA PRO A 294 -11.08 -12.86 -24.36
C PRO A 294 -11.72 -11.53 -23.95
N GLY A 295 -12.16 -11.43 -22.71
CA GLY A 295 -12.82 -10.22 -22.23
C GLY A 295 -12.65 -9.89 -20.76
N ASP A 296 -11.43 -9.97 -20.17
CA ASP A 296 -11.24 -9.60 -18.75
C ASP A 296 -9.89 -8.92 -18.44
N LYS A 297 -9.48 -7.98 -19.28
CA LYS A 297 -8.25 -7.19 -19.00
C LYS A 297 -8.50 -5.75 -18.52
N ILE A 298 -9.76 -5.31 -18.40
CA ILE A 298 -10.07 -3.89 -18.13
C ILE A 298 -10.28 -3.57 -16.64
N ILE A 299 -10.54 -4.56 -15.78
CA ILE A 299 -10.84 -4.31 -14.35
C ILE A 299 -9.60 -3.99 -13.51
N PHE A 300 -8.41 -4.46 -13.90
CA PHE A 300 -7.17 -4.24 -13.15
C PHE A 300 -6.61 -2.80 -13.18
N ILE A 301 -6.97 -2.00 -14.17
CA ILE A 301 -6.37 -0.68 -14.39
C ILE A 301 -6.87 0.36 -13.36
N LYS A 302 -8.09 0.22 -12.84
CA LYS A 302 -8.64 1.16 -11.85
C LYS A 302 -7.98 1.09 -10.48
N GLN A 303 -7.30 -0.01 -10.13
CA GLN A 303 -6.61 -0.17 -8.84
C GLN A 303 -5.16 0.33 -8.84
N PHE A 304 -4.56 0.59 -10.02
CA PHE A 304 -3.13 0.90 -10.12
C PHE A 304 -2.76 2.39 -9.99
N PHE A 305 -3.72 3.29 -10.02
CA PHE A 305 -3.44 4.74 -10.05
C PHE A 305 -3.75 5.48 -8.75
N PHE A 306 -4.00 4.75 -7.67
CA PHE A 306 -4.30 5.39 -6.39
C PHE A 306 -3.57 4.71 -5.25
#